data_6611f843a222b74f5d211a91ac0e6e2a
#
_entry.id   6611f843a222b74f5d211a91ac0e6e2a
#
_cell.length_a   1.000
_cell.length_b   1.000
_cell.length_c   1.000
_cell.angle_alpha   90.00
_cell.angle_beta   90.00
_cell.angle_gamma   90.00
#
_symmetry.space_group_name_H-M   'P 1'
#
loop_
_entity.id
_entity.type
_entity.pdbx_description
1 polymer ?
#
loop_
_entity_poly.entity_id
_entity_poly.type
_entity_poly.pdbx_seq_one_letter_code
_entity_poly.pdbx_strand_id
1 'polypeptide(L)'
;MCIRDRSYVQYEQSGKRAIAVVFDTEHREGTEGNGYAVYLWDIAPAAFADSLGVAQGTSADIEALDGNMNTFALYDTRETASPMAEAVFDLWRYGQSAYIPSVAQMRLLYAVRETVNPVIERCGGHPLPLDENDCWYWTSTEVTGQETAKAWLYSTGSGAMQETPKTQAHKVRPIITLNR
;
A
#
# COMPACT_ATOMS: atom_id res chain seq x y z
N MET A 1 17.00 -16.65 -0.52
CA MET A 1 15.54 -16.80 -0.66
C MET A 1 15.22 -17.10 -2.11
N CYS A 2 14.55 -18.19 -2.39
CA CYS A 2 14.34 -18.65 -3.76
C CYS A 2 13.31 -17.76 -4.47
N ILE A 3 13.53 -17.45 -5.74
CA ILE A 3 12.59 -16.69 -6.59
C ILE A 3 11.17 -17.27 -6.56
N ARG A 4 11.02 -18.55 -6.21
CA ARG A 4 9.73 -19.21 -6.05
C ARG A 4 8.85 -18.61 -4.95
N ASP A 5 9.45 -18.05 -3.90
CA ASP A 5 8.70 -17.45 -2.78
C ASP A 5 8.20 -16.04 -3.06
N ARG A 6 8.61 -15.49 -4.20
CA ARG A 6 8.18 -14.17 -4.69
C ARG A 6 7.49 -14.29 -6.04
N SER A 7 6.70 -15.34 -6.18
CA SER A 7 5.88 -15.52 -7.38
C SER A 7 4.79 -14.44 -7.44
N TYR A 8 4.32 -14.18 -8.64
CA TYR A 8 3.15 -13.32 -8.82
C TYR A 8 1.86 -14.05 -8.42
N VAL A 9 0.87 -13.31 -7.99
CA VAL A 9 -0.47 -13.84 -7.75
C VAL A 9 -1.12 -14.07 -9.11
N GLN A 10 -1.39 -15.32 -9.44
CA GLN A 10 -1.88 -15.72 -10.74
C GLN A 10 -3.10 -16.63 -10.63
N TYR A 11 -4.08 -16.38 -11.48
CA TYR A 11 -5.25 -17.25 -11.66
C TYR A 11 -5.09 -18.08 -12.95
N GLU A 12 -4.10 -18.97 -12.98
CA GLU A 12 -3.72 -19.74 -14.19
C GLU A 12 -4.89 -20.53 -14.79
N GLN A 13 -5.64 -21.20 -13.96
CA GLN A 13 -6.77 -22.06 -14.40
C GLN A 13 -7.93 -21.29 -15.01
N SER A 14 -8.00 -19.98 -14.78
CA SER A 14 -9.09 -19.13 -15.28
C SER A 14 -8.67 -18.22 -16.44
N GLY A 15 -7.40 -18.30 -16.89
CA GLY A 15 -6.84 -17.43 -17.92
C GLY A 15 -6.70 -15.96 -17.50
N LYS A 16 -6.79 -15.68 -16.21
CA LYS A 16 -6.63 -14.31 -15.69
C LYS A 16 -5.16 -13.92 -15.62
N ARG A 17 -4.89 -12.63 -15.80
CA ARG A 17 -3.54 -12.08 -15.71
C ARG A 17 -3.11 -11.90 -14.26
N ALA A 18 -1.79 -11.94 -14.03
CA ALA A 18 -1.23 -11.54 -12.75
C ALA A 18 -1.65 -10.10 -12.40
N ILE A 19 -1.94 -9.85 -11.12
CA ILE A 19 -2.33 -8.53 -10.60
C ILE A 19 -1.34 -8.02 -9.55
N ALA A 20 -0.60 -8.92 -8.91
CA ALA A 20 0.31 -8.59 -7.81
C ALA A 20 1.49 -9.55 -7.75
N VAL A 21 2.54 -9.12 -7.07
CA VAL A 21 3.77 -9.90 -6.81
C VAL A 21 3.94 -10.07 -5.32
N VAL A 22 4.15 -11.31 -4.89
CA VAL A 22 4.42 -11.63 -3.48
C VAL A 22 5.76 -11.04 -3.07
N PHE A 23 5.79 -10.24 -2.02
CA PHE A 23 7.02 -9.63 -1.50
C PHE A 23 7.35 -10.04 -0.06
N ASP A 24 6.40 -10.59 0.67
CA ASP A 24 6.58 -11.06 2.03
C ASP A 24 5.74 -12.32 2.26
N THR A 25 6.33 -13.35 2.89
CA THR A 25 5.68 -14.63 3.16
C THR A 25 5.77 -15.01 4.64
N GLU A 26 6.22 -14.10 5.49
CA GLU A 26 6.36 -14.36 6.91
C GLU A 26 5.02 -14.13 7.64
N HIS A 27 4.62 -15.14 8.42
CA HIS A 27 3.54 -14.97 9.36
C HIS A 27 4.07 -14.24 10.59
N ARG A 28 3.41 -13.14 10.96
CA ARG A 28 3.73 -12.36 12.15
C ARG A 28 2.59 -12.44 13.16
N GLU A 29 2.93 -12.61 14.42
CA GLU A 29 1.93 -12.63 15.48
C GLU A 29 1.14 -11.31 15.49
N GLY A 30 -0.18 -11.42 15.61
CA GLY A 30 -1.08 -10.26 15.61
C GLY A 30 -1.42 -9.71 14.23
N THR A 31 -0.94 -10.31 13.12
CA THR A 31 -1.30 -9.92 11.76
C THR A 31 -2.33 -10.89 11.16
N GLU A 32 -3.19 -10.35 10.30
CA GLU A 32 -4.06 -11.18 9.47
C GLU A 32 -3.24 -11.75 8.30
N GLY A 33 -3.40 -13.05 8.03
CA GLY A 33 -2.80 -13.72 6.88
C GLY A 33 -1.33 -14.11 7.03
N ASN A 34 -0.75 -14.60 5.94
CA ASN A 34 0.57 -15.24 5.89
C ASN A 34 1.58 -14.51 5.01
N GLY A 35 1.37 -13.25 4.75
CA GLY A 35 2.25 -12.45 3.92
C GLY A 35 1.52 -11.41 3.10
N TYR A 36 2.25 -10.76 2.19
CA TYR A 36 1.78 -9.65 1.40
C TYR A 36 2.20 -9.77 -0.06
N ALA A 37 1.35 -9.24 -0.96
CA ALA A 37 1.69 -9.05 -2.36
C ALA A 37 1.44 -7.59 -2.76
N VAL A 38 2.30 -7.06 -3.63
CA VAL A 38 2.22 -5.68 -4.13
C VAL A 38 1.59 -5.67 -5.52
N TYR A 39 0.68 -4.73 -5.77
CA TYR A 39 0.08 -4.53 -7.08
C TYR A 39 1.11 -4.14 -8.13
N LEU A 40 0.81 -4.47 -9.39
CA LEU A 40 1.69 -4.22 -10.52
C LEU A 40 1.74 -2.74 -10.94
N TRP A 41 0.73 -1.95 -10.58
CA TRP A 41 0.60 -0.54 -10.99
C TRP A 41 0.27 0.36 -9.82
N ASP A 42 0.63 1.63 -9.97
CA ASP A 42 0.18 2.69 -9.06
C ASP A 42 -1.28 3.05 -9.34
N ILE A 43 -1.94 3.53 -8.30
CA ILE A 43 -3.13 4.35 -8.45
C ILE A 43 -2.69 5.78 -8.79
N ALA A 44 -3.42 6.42 -9.70
CA ALA A 44 -3.21 7.81 -10.03
C ALA A 44 -3.18 8.69 -8.76
N PRO A 45 -2.40 9.77 -8.74
CA PRO A 45 -2.30 10.63 -7.56
C PRO A 45 -3.68 11.03 -7.04
N ALA A 46 -3.90 10.78 -5.76
CA ALA A 46 -5.14 11.10 -5.06
C ALA A 46 -4.82 11.61 -3.65
N ALA A 47 -5.72 12.37 -3.06
CA ALA A 47 -5.57 12.87 -1.72
C ALA A 47 -5.86 11.78 -0.68
N PHE A 48 -5.18 11.85 0.45
CA PHE A 48 -5.48 11.04 1.63
C PHE A 48 -6.87 11.39 2.20
N ALA A 49 -7.17 12.68 2.25
CA ALA A 49 -8.47 13.23 2.60
C ALA A 49 -8.80 14.44 1.73
N ASP A 50 -10.07 14.69 1.47
CA ASP A 50 -10.51 15.86 0.69
C ASP A 50 -10.54 17.15 1.50
N SER A 51 -10.50 17.05 2.84
CA SER A 51 -10.45 18.21 3.75
C SER A 51 -9.59 17.91 4.98
N LEU A 52 -9.09 18.95 5.62
CA LEU A 52 -8.39 18.88 6.90
C LEU A 52 -9.36 19.09 8.08
N GLY A 53 -8.91 18.70 9.27
CA GLY A 53 -9.64 18.91 10.51
C GLY A 53 -10.30 17.66 11.09
N VAL A 54 -10.22 16.52 10.40
CA VAL A 54 -10.82 15.25 10.84
C VAL A 54 -9.75 14.18 10.94
N ALA A 55 -9.62 13.55 12.11
CA ALA A 55 -8.88 12.31 12.29
C ALA A 55 -9.72 11.15 11.71
N GLN A 56 -9.11 10.30 10.90
CA GLN A 56 -9.86 9.27 10.16
C GLN A 56 -9.76 7.88 10.79
N GLY A 57 -9.26 7.80 12.02
CA GLY A 57 -9.31 6.56 12.82
C GLY A 57 -8.25 5.54 12.46
N THR A 58 -7.20 5.91 11.72
CA THR A 58 -6.03 5.05 11.54
C THR A 58 -5.26 4.94 12.87
N SER A 59 -4.47 3.88 13.04
CA SER A 59 -3.73 3.67 14.28
C SER A 59 -2.68 4.73 14.58
N ALA A 60 -2.21 5.47 13.58
CA ALA A 60 -1.07 6.38 13.63
C ALA A 60 0.25 5.76 14.15
N ASP A 61 0.28 4.45 14.31
CA ASP A 61 1.45 3.68 14.75
C ASP A 61 2.30 3.29 13.54
N ILE A 62 3.49 3.86 13.43
CA ILE A 62 4.40 3.59 12.31
C ILE A 62 5.01 2.18 12.33
N GLU A 63 4.86 1.44 13.41
CA GLU A 63 5.33 0.05 13.52
C GLU A 63 4.21 -0.98 13.25
N ALA A 64 2.96 -0.55 13.16
CA ALA A 64 1.83 -1.45 12.98
C ALA A 64 1.65 -1.89 11.51
N LEU A 65 1.38 -3.19 11.33
CA LEU A 65 1.14 -3.81 10.02
C LEU A 65 -0.37 -3.83 9.72
N ASP A 66 -1.00 -2.68 9.75
CA ASP A 66 -2.46 -2.53 9.82
C ASP A 66 -3.08 -1.74 8.64
N GLY A 67 -2.41 -1.72 7.51
CA GLY A 67 -2.88 -0.99 6.33
C GLY A 67 -4.30 -1.36 5.90
N ASN A 68 -4.70 -2.62 6.05
CA ASN A 68 -6.05 -3.06 5.73
C ASN A 68 -7.10 -2.36 6.63
N MET A 69 -6.90 -2.40 7.94
CA MET A 69 -7.79 -1.74 8.91
C MET A 69 -7.80 -0.22 8.71
N ASN A 70 -6.64 0.37 8.49
CA ASN A 70 -6.52 1.81 8.22
C ASN A 70 -7.30 2.21 6.96
N THR A 71 -7.20 1.43 5.89
CA THR A 71 -7.92 1.71 4.65
C THR A 71 -9.44 1.66 4.85
N PHE A 72 -9.94 0.69 5.61
CA PHE A 72 -11.35 0.66 5.99
C PHE A 72 -11.76 1.87 6.82
N ALA A 73 -10.94 2.27 7.80
CA ALA A 73 -11.21 3.45 8.61
C ALA A 73 -11.30 4.73 7.76
N LEU A 74 -10.40 4.87 6.77
CA LEU A 74 -10.45 5.98 5.82
C LEU A 74 -11.72 5.97 4.97
N TYR A 75 -12.11 4.80 4.50
CA TYR A 75 -13.31 4.63 3.67
C TYR A 75 -14.59 4.89 4.46
N ASP A 76 -14.64 4.47 5.71
CA ASP A 76 -15.81 4.61 6.58
C ASP A 76 -15.97 6.02 7.18
N THR A 77 -14.96 6.86 7.13
CA THR A 77 -15.05 8.23 7.66
C THR A 77 -16.03 9.06 6.83
N ARG A 78 -17.08 9.57 7.47
CA ARG A 78 -18.17 10.31 6.80
C ARG A 78 -17.94 11.80 6.78
N GLU A 79 -17.18 12.33 7.72
CA GLU A 79 -16.92 13.76 7.89
C GLU A 79 -15.97 14.32 6.82
N THR A 80 -15.14 13.46 6.26
CA THR A 80 -14.27 13.77 5.12
C THR A 80 -14.08 12.53 4.27
N ALA A 81 -14.14 12.67 2.96
CA ALA A 81 -13.87 11.56 2.06
C ALA A 81 -12.37 11.29 1.94
N SER A 82 -12.01 10.04 1.65
CA SER A 82 -10.66 9.64 1.28
C SER A 82 -10.61 9.24 -0.19
N PRO A 83 -10.25 10.14 -1.10
CA PRO A 83 -10.19 9.84 -2.53
C PRO A 83 -9.29 8.64 -2.85
N MET A 84 -8.15 8.50 -2.17
CA MET A 84 -7.27 7.35 -2.37
C MET A 84 -7.88 6.04 -1.89
N ALA A 85 -8.61 6.03 -0.77
CA ALA A 85 -9.29 4.82 -0.29
C ALA A 85 -10.41 4.40 -1.25
N GLU A 86 -11.21 5.34 -1.75
CA GLU A 86 -12.23 5.06 -2.76
C GLU A 86 -11.63 4.44 -4.02
N ALA A 87 -10.52 5.00 -4.53
CA ALA A 87 -9.82 4.49 -5.70
C ALA A 87 -9.29 3.06 -5.48
N VAL A 88 -8.80 2.75 -4.28
CA VAL A 88 -8.32 1.40 -3.93
C VAL A 88 -9.48 0.40 -3.87
N PHE A 89 -10.62 0.78 -3.31
CA PHE A 89 -11.80 -0.10 -3.28
C PHE A 89 -12.30 -0.45 -4.68
N ASP A 90 -12.15 0.43 -5.66
CA ASP A 90 -12.50 0.14 -7.06
C ASP A 90 -11.63 -0.96 -7.70
N LEU A 91 -10.50 -1.31 -7.07
CA LEU A 91 -9.60 -2.37 -7.52
C LEU A 91 -9.98 -3.77 -7.02
N TRP A 92 -11.09 -3.94 -6.36
CA TRP A 92 -11.54 -5.24 -5.90
C TRP A 92 -11.84 -6.16 -7.09
N ARG A 93 -10.79 -6.82 -7.58
CA ARG A 93 -10.85 -7.75 -8.70
C ARG A 93 -10.53 -9.16 -8.22
N TYR A 94 -11.18 -10.13 -8.81
CA TYR A 94 -10.91 -11.56 -8.57
C TYR A 94 -11.07 -11.99 -7.10
N GLY A 95 -11.85 -11.28 -6.30
CA GLY A 95 -12.04 -11.58 -4.89
C GLY A 95 -10.86 -11.20 -3.98
N GLN A 96 -9.87 -10.46 -4.50
CA GLN A 96 -8.75 -9.94 -3.71
C GLN A 96 -9.05 -8.51 -3.26
N SER A 97 -8.93 -8.26 -1.96
CA SER A 97 -9.12 -6.93 -1.37
C SER A 97 -7.79 -6.19 -1.35
N ALA A 98 -7.65 -5.19 -2.22
CA ALA A 98 -6.53 -4.28 -2.19
C ALA A 98 -6.69 -3.25 -1.08
N TYR A 99 -5.59 -2.81 -0.50
CA TYR A 99 -5.59 -1.73 0.49
C TYR A 99 -4.31 -0.90 0.43
N ILE A 100 -4.32 0.22 1.12
CA ILE A 100 -3.19 1.13 1.18
C ILE A 100 -2.25 0.64 2.28
N PRO A 101 -0.97 0.37 1.98
CA PRO A 101 -0.04 -0.12 2.98
C PRO A 101 0.18 0.89 4.11
N SER A 102 0.38 0.40 5.32
CA SER A 102 0.88 1.19 6.43
C SER A 102 2.37 1.52 6.24
N VAL A 103 2.91 2.41 7.07
CA VAL A 103 4.36 2.70 7.06
C VAL A 103 5.19 1.44 7.25
N ALA A 104 4.83 0.59 8.21
CA ALA A 104 5.56 -0.66 8.47
C ALA A 104 5.52 -1.62 7.27
N GLN A 105 4.40 -1.72 6.58
CA GLN A 105 4.28 -2.54 5.36
C GLN A 105 5.09 -1.96 4.20
N MET A 106 5.15 -0.64 4.05
CA MET A 106 6.02 0.00 3.07
C MET A 106 7.51 -0.25 3.36
N ARG A 107 7.90 -0.31 4.63
CA ARG A 107 9.28 -0.69 5.00
C ARG A 107 9.62 -2.11 4.55
N LEU A 108 8.72 -3.06 4.71
CA LEU A 108 8.91 -4.43 4.23
C LEU A 108 9.08 -4.48 2.70
N LEU A 109 8.24 -3.73 1.99
CA LEU A 109 8.33 -3.63 0.53
C LEU A 109 9.62 -2.97 0.08
N TYR A 110 10.00 -1.85 0.71
CA TYR A 110 11.23 -1.14 0.44
C TYR A 110 12.46 -2.04 0.58
N ALA A 111 12.53 -2.84 1.64
CA ALA A 111 13.66 -3.73 1.90
C ALA A 111 13.92 -4.74 0.78
N VAL A 112 12.90 -5.09 -0.01
CA VAL A 112 12.96 -6.12 -1.05
C VAL A 112 12.65 -5.58 -2.45
N ARG A 113 12.56 -4.28 -2.63
CA ARG A 113 12.15 -3.64 -3.88
C ARG A 113 13.00 -4.03 -5.09
N GLU A 114 14.30 -4.18 -4.90
CA GLU A 114 15.22 -4.57 -5.98
C GLU A 114 15.02 -6.01 -6.44
N THR A 115 14.55 -6.88 -5.55
CA THR A 115 14.18 -8.26 -5.88
C THR A 115 12.80 -8.35 -6.53
N VAL A 116 11.88 -7.49 -6.10
CA VAL A 116 10.48 -7.48 -6.55
C VAL A 116 10.35 -6.83 -7.94
N ASN A 117 11.06 -5.75 -8.19
CA ASN A 117 10.95 -4.98 -9.43
C ASN A 117 11.13 -5.81 -10.71
N PRO A 118 12.14 -6.70 -10.83
CA PRO A 118 12.26 -7.55 -12.04
C PRO A 118 11.05 -8.49 -12.23
N VAL A 119 10.39 -8.91 -11.17
CA VAL A 119 9.19 -9.75 -11.26
C VAL A 119 8.00 -8.91 -11.71
N ILE A 120 7.85 -7.69 -11.20
CA ILE A 120 6.82 -6.74 -11.65
C ILE A 120 6.95 -6.49 -13.16
N GLU A 121 8.16 -6.22 -13.65
CA GLU A 121 8.42 -6.00 -15.08
C GLU A 121 8.04 -7.21 -15.93
N ARG A 122 8.42 -8.41 -15.51
CA ARG A 122 8.06 -9.66 -16.21
C ARG A 122 6.55 -9.89 -16.26
N CYS A 123 5.81 -9.39 -15.29
CA CYS A 123 4.34 -9.44 -15.26
C CYS A 123 3.69 -8.31 -16.08
N GLY A 124 4.48 -7.43 -16.71
CA GLY A 124 3.98 -6.29 -17.47
C GLY A 124 3.55 -5.10 -16.63
N GLY A 125 3.97 -5.05 -15.37
CA GLY A 125 3.69 -3.94 -14.46
C GLY A 125 4.75 -2.84 -14.48
N HIS A 126 4.53 -1.83 -13.65
CA HIS A 126 5.46 -0.73 -13.47
C HIS A 126 6.32 -0.97 -12.22
N PRO A 127 7.66 -1.06 -12.34
CA PRO A 127 8.54 -1.20 -11.20
C PRO A 127 8.36 -0.06 -10.20
N LEU A 128 8.63 -0.33 -8.94
CA LEU A 128 8.72 0.72 -7.92
C LEU A 128 9.90 1.64 -8.25
N PRO A 129 9.71 2.97 -8.27
CA PRO A 129 10.80 3.91 -8.52
C PRO A 129 11.94 3.74 -7.53
N LEU A 130 13.17 3.74 -8.02
CA LEU A 130 14.38 3.64 -7.21
C LEU A 130 15.12 4.98 -7.12
N ASP A 131 14.76 5.95 -7.96
CA ASP A 131 15.31 7.30 -7.95
C ASP A 131 14.45 8.26 -7.11
N GLU A 132 14.98 9.45 -6.83
CA GLU A 132 14.34 10.41 -5.94
C GLU A 132 13.24 11.25 -6.60
N ASN A 133 13.04 11.15 -7.91
CA ASN A 133 12.18 12.08 -8.64
C ASN A 133 10.69 11.70 -8.62
N ASP A 134 10.35 10.44 -8.42
CA ASP A 134 8.96 9.97 -8.49
C ASP A 134 8.68 8.83 -7.50
N CYS A 135 9.33 8.86 -6.36
CA CYS A 135 9.39 7.75 -5.41
C CYS A 135 8.45 7.89 -4.19
N TRP A 136 7.69 8.96 -4.11
CA TRP A 136 6.86 9.25 -2.94
C TRP A 136 5.45 8.68 -3.08
N TYR A 137 5.05 7.89 -2.09
CA TYR A 137 3.77 7.22 -2.01
C TYR A 137 3.06 7.54 -0.72
N TRP A 138 1.73 7.70 -0.77
CA TRP A 138 0.93 7.69 0.43
C TRP A 138 1.05 6.36 1.15
N THR A 139 1.13 6.41 2.48
CA THR A 139 0.77 5.31 3.37
C THR A 139 -0.62 5.55 3.93
N SER A 140 -1.18 4.55 4.61
CA SER A 140 -2.46 4.69 5.30
C SER A 140 -2.32 5.15 6.76
N THR A 141 -1.12 5.55 7.18
CA THR A 141 -0.81 5.92 8.56
C THR A 141 -0.84 7.42 8.76
N GLU A 142 -1.73 7.91 9.60
CA GLU A 142 -1.77 9.32 10.00
C GLU A 142 -0.59 9.65 10.94
N VAL A 143 -0.24 10.91 11.05
CA VAL A 143 0.87 11.35 11.92
C VAL A 143 0.37 11.51 13.35
N THR A 144 1.00 10.83 14.29
CA THR A 144 0.69 10.92 15.73
C THR A 144 0.73 12.37 16.22
N GLY A 145 -0.35 12.82 16.84
CA GLY A 145 -0.52 14.19 17.32
C GLY A 145 -0.93 15.19 16.25
N GLN A 146 -1.02 14.78 14.97
CA GLN A 146 -1.44 15.61 13.83
C GLN A 146 -2.43 14.87 12.91
N GLU A 147 -3.18 13.94 13.46
CA GLU A 147 -4.08 13.06 12.72
C GLU A 147 -5.16 13.82 11.94
N THR A 148 -5.51 15.01 12.39
CA THR A 148 -6.49 15.88 11.70
C THR A 148 -5.92 16.59 10.48
N ALA A 149 -4.61 16.61 10.30
CA ALA A 149 -3.96 17.44 9.29
C ALA A 149 -2.96 16.70 8.40
N LYS A 150 -2.24 15.72 8.92
CA LYS A 150 -1.10 15.10 8.25
C LYS A 150 -1.12 13.58 8.27
N ALA A 151 -0.56 12.99 7.22
CA ALA A 151 -0.26 11.57 7.13
C ALA A 151 1.15 11.37 6.54
N TRP A 152 1.63 10.14 6.59
CA TRP A 152 2.97 9.81 6.16
C TRP A 152 3.05 9.47 4.67
N LEU A 153 3.96 10.14 3.96
CA LEU A 153 4.52 9.64 2.71
C LEU A 153 5.71 8.73 2.99
N TYR A 154 5.94 7.79 2.10
CA TYR A 154 7.10 6.91 2.14
C TYR A 154 7.80 6.89 0.77
N SER A 155 9.14 6.99 0.78
CA SER A 155 9.95 6.96 -0.43
C SER A 155 10.40 5.55 -0.76
N THR A 156 10.04 5.05 -1.93
CA THR A 156 10.59 3.78 -2.46
C THR A 156 12.02 3.92 -2.95
N GLY A 157 12.52 5.13 -3.14
CA GLY A 157 13.90 5.40 -3.53
C GLY A 157 14.88 5.36 -2.37
N SER A 158 14.53 5.96 -1.22
CA SER A 158 15.45 6.14 -0.08
C SER A 158 14.98 5.50 1.23
N GLY A 159 13.72 5.08 1.34
CA GLY A 159 13.12 4.64 2.60
C GLY A 159 12.80 5.80 3.56
N ALA A 160 12.93 7.04 3.12
CA ALA A 160 12.60 8.22 3.91
C ALA A 160 11.08 8.35 4.08
N MET A 161 10.69 8.98 5.18
CA MET A 161 9.31 9.32 5.50
C MET A 161 9.14 10.84 5.52
N GLN A 162 7.97 11.32 5.13
CA GLN A 162 7.65 12.74 5.15
C GLN A 162 6.24 12.98 5.67
N GLU A 163 6.13 13.80 6.70
CA GLU A 163 4.84 14.33 7.15
C GLU A 163 4.25 15.24 6.07
N THR A 164 3.03 14.96 5.64
CA THR A 164 2.44 15.64 4.50
C THR A 164 0.98 15.99 4.76
N PRO A 165 0.54 17.20 4.40
CA PRO A 165 -0.87 17.56 4.49
C PRO A 165 -1.75 16.56 3.73
N LYS A 166 -2.80 16.08 4.38
CA LYS A 166 -3.68 15.01 3.86
C LYS A 166 -4.40 15.38 2.56
N THR A 167 -4.52 16.66 2.25
CA THR A 167 -5.17 17.15 1.03
C THR A 167 -4.27 17.16 -0.21
N GLN A 168 -2.98 16.87 -0.08
CA GLN A 168 -2.11 16.75 -1.23
C GLN A 168 -2.34 15.44 -1.97
N ALA A 169 -2.26 15.49 -3.30
CA ALA A 169 -2.39 14.31 -4.14
C ALA A 169 -1.02 13.63 -4.32
N HIS A 170 -0.97 12.35 -3.99
CA HIS A 170 0.21 11.48 -4.22
C HIS A 170 -0.23 10.09 -4.67
N LYS A 171 0.69 9.36 -5.27
CA LYS A 171 0.47 7.99 -5.72
C LYS A 171 0.25 7.05 -4.54
N VAL A 172 -0.45 5.95 -4.82
CA VAL A 172 -0.57 4.80 -3.95
C VAL A 172 -0.14 3.55 -4.72
N ARG A 173 0.66 2.70 -4.11
CA ARG A 173 0.89 1.35 -4.59
C ARG A 173 0.15 0.38 -3.67
N PRO A 174 -1.02 -0.11 -4.08
CA PRO A 174 -1.81 -1.02 -3.23
C PRO A 174 -1.10 -2.33 -2.96
N ILE A 175 -1.42 -2.93 -1.82
CA ILE A 175 -1.01 -4.29 -1.47
C ILE A 175 -2.22 -5.14 -1.13
N ILE A 176 -2.03 -6.45 -1.07
CA ILE A 176 -3.02 -7.41 -0.59
C ILE A 176 -2.40 -8.32 0.47
N THR A 177 -3.24 -8.79 1.39
CA THR A 177 -2.87 -9.82 2.36
C THR A 177 -3.04 -11.20 1.74
N LEU A 178 -2.07 -12.08 1.94
CA LEU A 178 -2.12 -13.47 1.50
C LEU A 178 -2.73 -14.32 2.61
N ASN A 179 -3.78 -15.04 2.28
CA ASN A 179 -4.40 -16.05 3.14
C ASN A 179 -4.13 -17.44 2.54
N ARG A 180 -3.81 -18.39 3.40
CA ARG A 180 -3.72 -19.80 3.01
C ARG A 180 -5.09 -20.44 2.95
#